data_4cdf34e309d0571224d128c04fde8831
#
_entry.id   4cdf34e309d0571224d128c04fde8831
#
_cell.length_a   1.000
_cell.length_b   1.000
_cell.length_c   1.000
_cell.angle_alpha   90.00
_cell.angle_beta   90.00
_cell.angle_gamma   90.00
#
_symmetry.space_group_name_H-M   'P 1'
#
loop_
_entity.id
_entity.type
_entity.pdbx_description
1 polymer ?
#
loop_
_entity_poly.entity_id
_entity_poly.type
_entity_poly.pdbx_seq_one_letter_code
_entity_poly.pdbx_strand_id
1 'polypeptide(L)'
;ASQVSADMAKRLREERHHARVAERAAVEDYEAAFASHGTASGGGEVNETVIDALVKADGRGDTASEQAEQLDLPRGRERASGGKLAQPERGITVRDVHKRLDMIERRKPLYSPALSGLASACACASFVFLLGGAPYDMIGAFVGAGLGQWLRRRLFAHHLNQFFVTFVCVAVAAFACVGTLRLIGLFNPLALQHDTAYIGAMLFVIPGFPLITGGLDMAKIDFPSGVQRVMYVLCIILMATLAGWMIASLVHLNPQGFESPNLNPWVNGALRALFAFIGVWGFSMMFNSPQRMCLVAATIGMITDTLRLELVDYGLAPEAGAFIGAMLAGLLASAWRSAVRHGMLPPHLGYPRICLTVPSIVIMVPGMYMYQAMFHLGQFETLLALDWAFRAFMVIICLPIGLAMARVITDKSWRYDV
;
A
#
# COMPACT_ATOMS: atom_id res chain seq x y z
N ALA A 1 -21.27 6.78 -47.03
CA ALA A 1 -20.63 6.17 -45.84
C ALA A 1 -19.70 7.13 -45.09
N SER A 2 -18.89 7.94 -45.76
CA SER A 2 -17.94 8.87 -45.12
C SER A 2 -18.59 10.06 -44.38
N GLN A 3 -19.70 10.61 -44.89
CA GLN A 3 -20.43 11.73 -44.28
C GLN A 3 -21.17 11.32 -42.99
N VAL A 4 -21.77 10.10 -42.97
CA VAL A 4 -22.46 9.58 -41.79
C VAL A 4 -21.45 9.30 -40.63
N SER A 5 -20.26 8.88 -40.96
CA SER A 5 -19.19 8.66 -39.97
C SER A 5 -18.66 9.98 -39.38
N ALA A 6 -18.59 11.04 -40.17
CA ALA A 6 -18.15 12.36 -39.71
C ALA A 6 -19.22 13.04 -38.81
N ASP A 7 -20.48 12.91 -39.15
CA ASP A 7 -21.59 13.44 -38.33
C ASP A 7 -21.71 12.68 -36.98
N MET A 8 -21.52 11.37 -36.99
CA MET A 8 -21.52 10.56 -35.77
C MET A 8 -20.33 10.90 -34.86
N ALA A 9 -19.15 11.12 -35.44
CA ALA A 9 -17.97 11.55 -34.69
C ALA A 9 -18.14 12.99 -34.11
N LYS A 10 -18.86 13.87 -34.82
CA LYS A 10 -19.17 15.21 -34.33
C LYS A 10 -20.16 15.17 -33.16
N ARG A 11 -21.23 14.38 -33.25
CA ARG A 11 -22.20 14.19 -32.16
C ARG A 11 -21.56 13.60 -30.92
N LEU A 12 -20.69 12.59 -31.04
CA LEU A 12 -19.95 12.01 -29.92
C LEU A 12 -18.98 13.01 -29.26
N ARG A 13 -18.42 13.97 -30.01
CA ARG A 13 -17.59 15.03 -29.43
C ARG A 13 -18.43 16.06 -28.68
N GLU A 14 -19.60 16.41 -29.21
CA GLU A 14 -20.54 17.30 -28.56
C GLU A 14 -21.11 16.70 -27.27
N GLU A 15 -21.48 15.43 -27.26
CA GLU A 15 -21.92 14.71 -26.06
C GLU A 15 -20.82 14.63 -24.97
N ARG A 16 -19.57 14.35 -25.38
CA ARG A 16 -18.44 14.38 -24.44
C ARG A 16 -18.15 15.80 -23.92
N HIS A 17 -18.38 16.82 -24.73
CA HIS A 17 -18.20 18.19 -24.28
C HIS A 17 -19.30 18.57 -23.28
N HIS A 18 -20.55 18.21 -23.52
CA HIS A 18 -21.65 18.45 -22.59
C HIS A 18 -21.50 17.69 -21.29
N ALA A 19 -21.02 16.42 -21.33
CA ALA A 19 -20.71 15.64 -20.14
C ALA A 19 -19.61 16.31 -19.30
N ARG A 20 -18.53 16.79 -19.93
CA ARG A 20 -17.44 17.50 -19.20
C ARG A 20 -17.88 18.84 -18.61
N VAL A 21 -18.80 19.56 -19.28
CA VAL A 21 -19.34 20.82 -18.75
C VAL A 21 -20.26 20.56 -17.56
N ALA A 22 -21.07 19.49 -17.61
CA ALA A 22 -21.92 19.08 -16.51
C ALA A 22 -21.09 18.59 -15.29
N GLU A 23 -19.99 17.85 -15.55
CA GLU A 23 -19.07 17.40 -14.52
C GLU A 23 -18.34 18.58 -13.84
N ARG A 24 -17.92 19.60 -14.61
CA ARG A 24 -17.32 20.83 -14.04
C ARG A 24 -18.33 21.63 -13.23
N ALA A 25 -19.56 21.77 -13.70
CA ALA A 25 -20.60 22.47 -12.94
C ALA A 25 -20.91 21.75 -11.62
N ALA A 26 -20.93 20.42 -11.61
CA ALA A 26 -21.11 19.63 -10.38
C ALA A 26 -19.94 19.77 -9.40
N VAL A 27 -18.69 19.90 -9.90
CA VAL A 27 -17.51 20.17 -9.06
C VAL A 27 -17.53 21.59 -8.50
N GLU A 28 -17.92 22.60 -9.31
CA GLU A 28 -18.04 23.99 -8.84
C GLU A 28 -19.17 24.15 -7.80
N ASP A 29 -20.30 23.47 -7.97
CA ASP A 29 -21.38 23.43 -6.97
C ASP A 29 -20.92 22.73 -5.67
N TYR A 30 -20.08 21.70 -5.79
CA TYR A 30 -19.48 21.00 -4.64
C TYR A 30 -18.48 21.91 -3.90
N GLU A 31 -17.61 22.62 -4.62
CA GLU A 31 -16.64 23.55 -4.01
C GLU A 31 -17.36 24.75 -3.37
N ALA A 32 -18.44 25.26 -3.97
CA ALA A 32 -19.25 26.31 -3.39
C ALA A 32 -19.99 25.87 -2.12
N ALA A 33 -20.50 24.64 -2.09
CA ALA A 33 -21.11 24.04 -0.89
C ALA A 33 -20.08 23.83 0.24
N PHE A 34 -18.87 23.43 -0.11
CA PHE A 34 -17.78 23.26 0.85
C PHE A 34 -17.26 24.57 1.43
N ALA A 35 -17.18 25.62 0.58
CA ALA A 35 -16.75 26.96 1.00
C ALA A 35 -17.80 27.65 1.91
N SER A 36 -19.09 27.36 1.74
CA SER A 36 -20.16 27.92 2.57
C SER A 36 -20.30 27.28 3.97
N HIS A 37 -19.70 26.08 4.19
CA HIS A 37 -19.78 25.33 5.46
C HIS A 37 -18.46 25.31 6.25
N GLY A 38 -17.44 26.04 5.82
CA GLY A 38 -16.09 26.08 6.43
C GLY A 38 -15.97 26.75 7.80
N THR A 39 -17.06 27.02 8.52
CA THR A 39 -17.02 27.70 9.84
C THR A 39 -17.92 27.07 10.92
N ALA A 40 -18.19 25.78 10.89
CA ALA A 40 -18.88 25.12 12.00
C ALA A 40 -18.17 23.83 12.43
N SER A 41 -17.59 23.87 13.62
CA SER A 41 -17.02 22.73 14.31
C SER A 41 -18.10 21.71 14.67
N GLY A 42 -17.93 20.44 14.27
CA GLY A 42 -18.80 19.35 14.73
C GLY A 42 -18.73 18.14 13.80
N GLY A 43 -17.83 17.20 14.12
CA GLY A 43 -17.69 15.97 13.36
C GLY A 43 -18.82 14.98 13.64
N GLY A 44 -19.85 14.98 12.83
CA GLY A 44 -20.95 14.00 12.93
C GLY A 44 -22.05 14.17 11.88
N GLU A 45 -22.36 15.40 11.52
CA GLU A 45 -23.53 15.70 10.65
C GLU A 45 -23.21 15.90 9.16
N VAL A 46 -21.94 15.93 8.79
CA VAL A 46 -21.51 16.20 7.40
C VAL A 46 -21.86 15.06 6.44
N ASN A 47 -22.07 13.85 6.97
CA ASN A 47 -22.26 12.66 6.12
C ASN A 47 -23.69 12.54 5.55
N GLU A 48 -24.72 12.99 6.25
CA GLU A 48 -26.12 12.89 5.78
C GLU A 48 -26.45 13.97 4.74
N THR A 49 -25.96 15.20 4.94
CA THR A 49 -26.22 16.31 4.02
C THR A 49 -25.53 16.17 2.68
N VAL A 50 -24.34 15.57 2.66
CA VAL A 50 -23.60 15.25 1.41
C VAL A 50 -24.28 14.12 0.66
N ILE A 51 -24.79 13.11 1.38
CA ILE A 51 -25.55 11.99 0.80
C ILE A 51 -26.87 12.50 0.19
N ASP A 52 -27.58 13.41 0.87
CA ASP A 52 -28.81 14.00 0.37
C ASP A 52 -28.59 14.91 -0.86
N ALA A 53 -27.47 15.63 -0.92
CA ALA A 53 -27.09 16.44 -2.09
C ALA A 53 -26.74 15.57 -3.30
N LEU A 54 -26.03 14.45 -3.09
CA LEU A 54 -25.72 13.47 -4.12
C LEU A 54 -26.98 12.73 -4.62
N VAL A 55 -27.91 12.39 -3.73
CA VAL A 55 -29.20 11.77 -4.08
C VAL A 55 -30.10 12.74 -4.86
N LYS A 56 -30.08 14.05 -4.56
CA LYS A 56 -30.79 15.06 -5.33
C LYS A 56 -30.17 15.34 -6.70
N ALA A 57 -28.84 15.19 -6.84
CA ALA A 57 -28.17 15.31 -8.15
C ALA A 57 -28.48 14.10 -9.04
N ASP A 58 -28.58 12.89 -8.47
CA ASP A 58 -28.96 11.67 -9.18
C ASP A 58 -30.44 11.68 -9.65
N GLY A 59 -31.36 12.29 -8.87
CA GLY A 59 -32.76 12.46 -9.26
C GLY A 59 -32.98 13.42 -10.43
N ARG A 60 -32.01 14.27 -10.82
CA ARG A 60 -32.05 15.08 -12.04
C ARG A 60 -31.57 14.33 -13.29
N GLY A 61 -30.79 13.25 -13.12
CA GLY A 61 -30.39 12.40 -14.23
C GLY A 61 -31.52 11.53 -14.78
N ASP A 62 -32.41 11.06 -13.91
CA ASP A 62 -33.53 10.20 -14.31
C ASP A 62 -34.60 10.94 -15.13
N THR A 63 -34.82 12.25 -14.88
CA THR A 63 -35.77 13.05 -15.67
C THR A 63 -35.29 13.35 -17.10
N ALA A 64 -33.98 13.32 -17.36
CA ALA A 64 -33.43 13.50 -18.71
C ALA A 64 -33.57 12.21 -19.56
N SER A 65 -33.53 11.04 -18.94
CA SER A 65 -33.73 9.76 -19.63
C SER A 65 -35.20 9.47 -19.92
N GLU A 66 -36.14 9.91 -19.06
CA GLU A 66 -37.58 9.79 -19.30
C GLU A 66 -38.09 10.76 -20.41
N GLN A 67 -37.46 11.93 -20.55
CA GLN A 67 -37.80 12.88 -21.64
C GLN A 67 -37.23 12.42 -23.00
N ALA A 68 -36.19 11.65 -23.04
CA ALA A 68 -35.64 11.07 -24.27
C ALA A 68 -36.50 9.92 -24.82
N GLU A 69 -37.29 9.26 -23.99
CA GLU A 69 -38.15 8.13 -24.36
C GLU A 69 -39.51 8.59 -24.96
N GLN A 70 -39.87 9.88 -24.85
CA GLN A 70 -41.10 10.46 -25.39
C GLN A 70 -40.95 11.11 -26.78
N LEU A 71 -39.78 11.12 -27.41
CA LEU A 71 -39.61 11.56 -28.78
C LEU A 71 -39.86 10.39 -29.75
N ASP A 72 -41.09 10.37 -30.24
CA ASP A 72 -41.62 9.46 -31.25
C ASP A 72 -40.82 9.57 -32.56
N LEU A 73 -40.01 8.56 -32.88
CA LEU A 73 -39.43 8.40 -34.21
C LEU A 73 -40.23 7.39 -35.03
N PRO A 74 -40.50 7.65 -36.34
CA PRO A 74 -41.43 6.86 -37.12
C PRO A 74 -40.97 5.44 -37.36
N ARG A 75 -41.88 4.50 -37.07
CA ARG A 75 -41.76 3.06 -37.33
C ARG A 75 -41.62 2.77 -38.83
N GLY A 76 -40.42 2.56 -39.29
CA GLY A 76 -40.13 1.87 -40.54
C GLY A 76 -40.31 0.37 -40.37
N ARG A 77 -41.30 -0.20 -41.06
CA ARG A 77 -41.52 -1.63 -41.23
C ARG A 77 -40.35 -2.26 -41.99
N GLU A 78 -39.60 -3.20 -41.37
CA GLU A 78 -38.96 -4.25 -42.16
C GLU A 78 -38.97 -5.57 -41.41
N ARG A 79 -39.24 -6.63 -42.20
CA ARG A 79 -39.52 -8.02 -41.81
C ARG A 79 -38.24 -8.79 -41.45
N ALA A 80 -38.38 -9.58 -40.41
CA ALA A 80 -37.93 -10.96 -40.21
C ALA A 80 -36.64 -11.45 -40.90
N SER A 81 -35.59 -11.65 -40.12
CA SER A 81 -34.83 -12.90 -40.18
C SER A 81 -34.24 -13.16 -38.77
N GLY A 82 -34.42 -14.45 -38.29
CA GLY A 82 -34.13 -14.85 -36.93
C GLY A 82 -32.63 -14.90 -36.63
N GLY A 83 -32.11 -13.80 -36.08
CA GLY A 83 -30.85 -13.75 -35.39
C GLY A 83 -31.13 -13.39 -33.94
N LYS A 84 -30.63 -14.12 -32.97
CA LYS A 84 -30.68 -13.77 -31.57
C LYS A 84 -30.09 -12.38 -31.44
N LEU A 85 -30.95 -11.37 -31.22
CA LEU A 85 -30.54 -10.00 -30.88
C LEU A 85 -29.68 -10.11 -29.62
N ALA A 86 -28.39 -9.80 -29.76
CA ALA A 86 -27.51 -9.53 -28.63
C ALA A 86 -28.18 -8.44 -27.79
N GLN A 87 -28.55 -8.77 -26.57
CA GLN A 87 -29.05 -7.77 -25.62
C GLN A 87 -28.00 -6.66 -25.53
N PRO A 88 -28.38 -5.38 -25.64
CA PRO A 88 -27.45 -4.29 -25.44
C PRO A 88 -26.81 -4.51 -24.07
N GLU A 89 -25.49 -4.57 -24.02
CA GLU A 89 -24.74 -4.67 -22.75
C GLU A 89 -25.23 -3.51 -21.88
N ARG A 90 -25.96 -3.82 -20.83
CA ARG A 90 -26.40 -2.83 -19.85
C ARG A 90 -25.13 -2.22 -19.28
N GLY A 91 -24.89 -0.95 -19.61
CA GLY A 91 -23.79 -0.20 -19.02
C GLY A 91 -23.86 -0.31 -17.50
N ILE A 92 -22.70 -0.39 -16.85
CA ILE A 92 -22.61 -0.43 -15.39
C ILE A 92 -23.17 0.88 -14.84
N THR A 93 -24.27 0.82 -14.09
CA THR A 93 -24.86 2.03 -13.46
C THR A 93 -24.06 2.43 -12.22
N VAL A 94 -24.10 3.71 -11.84
CA VAL A 94 -23.49 4.22 -10.59
C VAL A 94 -23.98 3.40 -9.38
N ARG A 95 -25.26 3.04 -9.37
CA ARG A 95 -25.87 2.20 -8.33
C ARG A 95 -25.26 0.80 -8.25
N ASP A 96 -24.87 0.20 -9.38
CA ASP A 96 -24.20 -1.10 -9.41
C ASP A 96 -22.76 -0.99 -8.89
N VAL A 97 -22.09 0.15 -9.15
CA VAL A 97 -20.76 0.43 -8.59
C VAL A 97 -20.84 0.56 -7.06
N HIS A 98 -21.77 1.38 -6.54
CA HIS A 98 -21.97 1.51 -5.09
C HIS A 98 -22.28 0.17 -4.42
N LYS A 99 -23.22 -0.62 -4.97
CA LYS A 99 -23.53 -1.96 -4.45
C LYS A 99 -22.31 -2.88 -4.43
N ARG A 100 -21.45 -2.79 -5.46
CA ARG A 100 -20.20 -3.60 -5.50
C ARG A 100 -19.20 -3.11 -4.46
N LEU A 101 -19.06 -1.81 -4.26
CA LEU A 101 -18.19 -1.23 -3.22
C LEU A 101 -18.66 -1.65 -1.82
N ASP A 102 -19.96 -1.54 -1.53
CA ASP A 102 -20.55 -1.98 -0.26
C ASP A 102 -20.32 -3.48 0.00
N MET A 103 -20.45 -4.32 -1.04
CA MET A 103 -20.16 -5.75 -0.93
C MET A 103 -18.68 -6.02 -0.66
N ILE A 104 -17.77 -5.19 -1.18
CA ILE A 104 -16.32 -5.32 -0.94
C ILE A 104 -16.00 -4.90 0.49
N GLU A 105 -16.56 -3.78 0.95
CA GLU A 105 -16.36 -3.26 2.30
C GLU A 105 -16.84 -4.23 3.39
N ARG A 106 -18.00 -4.87 3.17
CA ARG A 106 -18.58 -5.86 4.11
C ARG A 106 -17.92 -7.23 4.05
N ARG A 107 -16.94 -7.47 3.17
CA ARG A 107 -16.24 -8.76 3.11
C ARG A 107 -15.40 -8.98 4.36
N LYS A 108 -15.58 -10.15 4.98
CA LYS A 108 -14.73 -10.58 6.10
C LYS A 108 -13.28 -10.74 5.63
N PRO A 109 -12.29 -10.36 6.47
CA PRO A 109 -10.89 -10.62 6.18
C PRO A 109 -10.64 -12.11 5.90
N LEU A 110 -9.72 -12.41 4.96
CA LEU A 110 -9.36 -13.79 4.59
C LEU A 110 -8.68 -14.55 5.75
N TYR A 111 -7.99 -13.82 6.62
CA TYR A 111 -7.18 -14.41 7.69
C TYR A 111 -7.72 -14.02 9.07
N SER A 112 -7.71 -15.00 9.98
CA SER A 112 -8.01 -14.76 11.39
C SER A 112 -6.98 -13.80 12.03
N PRO A 113 -7.33 -13.11 13.12
CA PRO A 113 -6.37 -12.26 13.83
C PRO A 113 -5.10 -12.99 14.27
N ALA A 114 -5.21 -14.25 14.69
CA ALA A 114 -4.05 -15.06 15.08
C ALA A 114 -3.13 -15.38 13.90
N LEU A 115 -3.70 -15.76 12.74
CA LEU A 115 -2.92 -16.05 11.53
C LEU A 115 -2.28 -14.78 10.96
N SER A 116 -2.97 -13.64 11.03
CA SER A 116 -2.38 -12.34 10.69
C SER A 116 -1.24 -11.94 11.63
N GLY A 117 -1.37 -12.26 12.93
CA GLY A 117 -0.30 -12.08 13.90
C GLY A 117 0.93 -12.95 13.58
N LEU A 118 0.71 -14.23 13.27
CA LEU A 118 1.79 -15.14 12.86
C LEU A 118 2.49 -14.67 11.57
N ALA A 119 1.72 -14.22 10.58
CA ALA A 119 2.27 -13.67 9.34
C ALA A 119 3.15 -12.43 9.61
N SER A 120 2.71 -11.55 10.51
CA SER A 120 3.49 -10.40 10.97
C SER A 120 4.75 -10.81 11.71
N ALA A 121 4.67 -11.81 12.60
CA ALA A 121 5.80 -12.36 13.33
C ALA A 121 6.90 -12.85 12.36
N CYS A 122 6.52 -13.68 11.39
CA CYS A 122 7.43 -14.16 10.35
C CYS A 122 8.00 -13.01 9.50
N ALA A 123 7.16 -12.05 9.10
CA ALA A 123 7.57 -10.91 8.28
C ALA A 123 8.61 -10.04 9.00
N CYS A 124 8.35 -9.66 10.25
CA CYS A 124 9.24 -8.78 11.01
C CYS A 124 10.53 -9.50 11.43
N ALA A 125 10.47 -10.76 11.82
CA ALA A 125 11.69 -11.54 12.10
C ALA A 125 12.58 -11.67 10.85
N SER A 126 11.98 -11.95 9.69
CA SER A 126 12.70 -11.98 8.41
C SER A 126 13.31 -10.63 8.07
N PHE A 127 12.56 -9.56 8.26
CA PHE A 127 13.04 -8.20 7.98
C PHE A 127 14.22 -7.82 8.90
N VAL A 128 14.18 -8.21 10.16
CA VAL A 128 15.30 -7.99 11.09
C VAL A 128 16.57 -8.68 10.58
N PHE A 129 16.49 -9.93 10.10
CA PHE A 129 17.62 -10.61 9.47
C PHE A 129 18.19 -9.84 8.26
N LEU A 130 17.31 -9.36 7.38
CA LEU A 130 17.71 -8.60 6.19
C LEU A 130 18.37 -7.25 6.53
N LEU A 131 18.07 -6.68 7.71
CA LEU A 131 18.73 -5.52 8.28
C LEU A 131 20.06 -5.83 8.97
N GLY A 132 20.45 -7.10 9.03
CA GLY A 132 21.69 -7.56 9.69
C GLY A 132 21.51 -8.01 11.15
N GLY A 133 20.27 -8.18 11.62
CA GLY A 133 19.99 -8.64 12.99
C GLY A 133 20.37 -10.10 13.21
N ALA A 134 20.77 -10.39 14.45
CA ALA A 134 21.14 -11.72 14.92
C ALA A 134 19.89 -12.58 15.26
N PRO A 135 20.03 -13.89 15.48
CA PRO A 135 18.92 -14.77 15.82
C PRO A 135 18.11 -14.33 17.06
N TYR A 136 18.75 -13.71 18.05
CA TYR A 136 18.06 -13.18 19.23
C TYR A 136 17.16 -12.00 18.86
N ASP A 137 17.62 -11.08 18.00
CA ASP A 137 16.82 -9.99 17.47
C ASP A 137 15.60 -10.50 16.72
N MET A 138 15.79 -11.55 15.91
CA MET A 138 14.70 -12.20 15.17
C MET A 138 13.63 -12.79 16.09
N ILE A 139 14.04 -13.47 17.18
CA ILE A 139 13.12 -14.07 18.17
C ILE A 139 12.33 -12.96 18.88
N GLY A 140 13.01 -11.90 19.32
CA GLY A 140 12.37 -10.75 19.95
C GLY A 140 11.35 -10.09 19.03
N ALA A 141 11.73 -9.82 17.78
CA ALA A 141 10.86 -9.24 16.76
C ALA A 141 9.68 -10.16 16.40
N PHE A 142 9.90 -11.47 16.32
CA PHE A 142 8.85 -12.47 16.06
C PHE A 142 7.74 -12.38 17.12
N VAL A 143 8.09 -12.45 18.38
CA VAL A 143 7.10 -12.41 19.48
C VAL A 143 6.44 -11.05 19.55
N GLY A 144 7.23 -9.96 19.51
CA GLY A 144 6.70 -8.60 19.60
C GLY A 144 5.75 -8.26 18.47
N ALA A 145 6.14 -8.46 17.21
CA ALA A 145 5.32 -8.17 16.04
C ALA A 145 4.07 -9.06 15.96
N GLY A 146 4.21 -10.33 16.36
CA GLY A 146 3.08 -11.27 16.40
C GLY A 146 1.98 -10.82 17.35
N LEU A 147 2.34 -10.48 18.58
CA LEU A 147 1.41 -9.97 19.60
C LEU A 147 0.85 -8.60 19.21
N GLY A 148 1.70 -7.69 18.72
CA GLY A 148 1.28 -6.35 18.30
C GLY A 148 0.24 -6.40 17.17
N GLN A 149 0.46 -7.19 16.13
CA GLN A 149 -0.47 -7.32 15.01
C GLN A 149 -1.75 -8.08 15.40
N TRP A 150 -1.66 -9.10 16.24
CA TRP A 150 -2.84 -9.76 16.78
C TRP A 150 -3.73 -8.77 17.55
N LEU A 151 -3.13 -7.98 18.44
CA LEU A 151 -3.82 -6.94 19.19
C LEU A 151 -4.42 -5.88 18.26
N ARG A 152 -3.65 -5.41 17.26
CA ARG A 152 -4.10 -4.43 16.26
C ARG A 152 -5.38 -4.89 15.55
N ARG A 153 -5.43 -6.15 15.12
CA ARG A 153 -6.63 -6.72 14.48
C ARG A 153 -7.82 -6.80 15.43
N ARG A 154 -7.59 -7.04 16.73
CA ARG A 154 -8.62 -7.04 17.76
C ARG A 154 -9.17 -5.64 18.01
N LEU A 155 -8.29 -4.65 18.18
CA LEU A 155 -8.69 -3.28 18.48
C LEU A 155 -9.42 -2.61 17.30
N PHE A 156 -9.01 -2.89 16.06
CA PHE A 156 -9.74 -2.41 14.88
C PHE A 156 -11.15 -3.00 14.76
N ALA A 157 -11.39 -4.20 15.23
CA ALA A 157 -12.74 -4.77 15.28
C ALA A 157 -13.68 -4.02 16.22
N HIS A 158 -13.16 -3.20 17.14
CA HIS A 158 -13.92 -2.33 18.05
C HIS A 158 -14.02 -0.88 17.55
N HIS A 159 -13.67 -0.60 16.28
CA HIS A 159 -13.75 0.73 15.67
C HIS A 159 -13.01 1.85 16.42
N LEU A 160 -11.92 1.52 17.12
CA LEU A 160 -11.10 2.49 17.84
C LEU A 160 -10.31 3.37 16.88
N ASN A 161 -9.96 4.59 17.35
CA ASN A 161 -9.15 5.54 16.59
C ASN A 161 -7.82 4.90 16.17
N GLN A 162 -7.45 5.06 14.89
CA GLN A 162 -6.28 4.41 14.29
C GLN A 162 -4.96 4.85 14.93
N PHE A 163 -4.82 6.12 15.30
CA PHE A 163 -3.62 6.62 15.96
C PHE A 163 -3.44 6.01 17.34
N PHE A 164 -4.52 5.94 18.12
CA PHE A 164 -4.52 5.28 19.42
C PHE A 164 -4.17 3.79 19.29
N VAL A 165 -4.79 3.07 18.35
CA VAL A 165 -4.49 1.65 18.08
C VAL A 165 -3.03 1.47 17.69
N THR A 166 -2.49 2.34 16.83
CA THR A 166 -1.08 2.33 16.42
C THR A 166 -0.16 2.46 17.63
N PHE A 167 -0.38 3.48 18.46
CA PHE A 167 0.42 3.75 19.64
C PHE A 167 0.44 2.55 20.60
N VAL A 168 -0.75 2.05 20.97
CA VAL A 168 -0.89 0.93 21.91
C VAL A 168 -0.26 -0.35 21.36
N CYS A 169 -0.48 -0.67 20.09
CA CYS A 169 0.04 -1.90 19.50
C CYS A 169 1.57 -1.87 19.37
N VAL A 170 2.15 -0.71 19.04
CA VAL A 170 3.61 -0.54 19.01
C VAL A 170 4.21 -0.66 20.41
N ALA A 171 3.61 0.00 21.39
CA ALA A 171 4.06 -0.11 22.78
C ALA A 171 4.05 -1.57 23.26
N VAL A 172 2.96 -2.30 23.02
CA VAL A 172 2.85 -3.73 23.39
C VAL A 172 3.88 -4.57 22.63
N ALA A 173 4.10 -4.33 21.35
CA ALA A 173 5.09 -5.06 20.56
C ALA A 173 6.51 -4.83 21.07
N ALA A 174 6.88 -3.58 21.39
CA ALA A 174 8.17 -3.24 21.95
C ALA A 174 8.39 -3.88 23.33
N PHE A 175 7.41 -3.78 24.23
CA PHE A 175 7.46 -4.44 25.55
C PHE A 175 7.57 -5.95 25.45
N ALA A 176 6.79 -6.58 24.57
CA ALA A 176 6.85 -8.02 24.39
C ALA A 176 8.22 -8.47 23.83
N CYS A 177 8.79 -7.71 22.91
CA CYS A 177 10.13 -7.97 22.38
C CYS A 177 11.18 -7.89 23.49
N VAL A 178 11.25 -6.78 24.23
CA VAL A 178 12.19 -6.57 25.31
C VAL A 178 11.99 -7.59 26.45
N GLY A 179 10.73 -7.86 26.80
CA GLY A 179 10.40 -8.90 27.79
C GLY A 179 10.90 -10.28 27.39
N THR A 180 10.75 -10.64 26.12
CA THR A 180 11.26 -11.92 25.57
C THR A 180 12.78 -11.98 25.66
N LEU A 181 13.48 -10.92 25.25
CA LEU A 181 14.95 -10.88 25.32
C LEU A 181 15.48 -10.91 26.76
N ARG A 182 14.83 -10.20 27.69
CA ARG A 182 15.18 -10.28 29.12
C ARG A 182 14.92 -11.66 29.70
N LEU A 183 13.83 -12.32 29.30
CA LEU A 183 13.56 -13.70 29.74
C LEU A 183 14.61 -14.67 29.22
N ILE A 184 15.03 -14.56 27.96
CA ILE A 184 16.11 -15.35 27.38
C ILE A 184 17.43 -15.00 28.06
N GLY A 185 17.64 -13.73 28.40
CA GLY A 185 18.82 -13.22 29.11
C GLY A 185 19.06 -13.85 30.48
N LEU A 186 18.03 -14.40 31.14
CA LEU A 186 18.19 -15.19 32.37
C LEU A 186 18.99 -16.48 32.17
N PHE A 187 18.93 -17.04 30.96
CA PHE A 187 19.63 -18.27 30.59
C PHE A 187 20.89 -18.00 29.76
N ASN A 188 20.87 -16.95 28.95
CA ASN A 188 21.99 -16.56 28.10
C ASN A 188 22.17 -15.03 28.11
N PRO A 189 23.20 -14.49 28.79
CA PRO A 189 23.44 -13.04 28.90
C PRO A 189 23.63 -12.33 27.56
N LEU A 190 24.00 -13.04 26.50
CA LEU A 190 24.17 -12.47 25.16
C LEU A 190 22.87 -11.82 24.62
N ALA A 191 21.72 -12.36 24.98
CA ALA A 191 20.42 -11.81 24.56
C ALA A 191 20.17 -10.40 25.09
N LEU A 192 20.83 -9.98 26.17
CA LEU A 192 20.68 -8.64 26.75
C LEU A 192 21.43 -7.53 25.96
N GLN A 193 22.30 -7.91 25.01
CA GLN A 193 23.04 -6.96 24.17
C GLN A 193 22.25 -6.51 22.93
N HIS A 194 21.08 -7.11 22.71
CA HIS A 194 20.26 -6.90 21.51
C HIS A 194 19.20 -5.81 21.71
N ASP A 195 19.63 -4.60 22.12
CA ASP A 195 18.75 -3.48 22.40
C ASP A 195 18.02 -2.95 21.16
N THR A 196 18.48 -3.25 19.95
CA THR A 196 17.89 -2.78 18.68
C THR A 196 16.68 -3.61 18.22
N ALA A 197 16.51 -4.81 18.75
CA ALA A 197 15.50 -5.79 18.30
C ALA A 197 14.05 -5.26 18.32
N TYR A 198 13.70 -4.41 19.31
CA TYR A 198 12.35 -3.85 19.43
C TYR A 198 11.93 -2.98 18.24
N ILE A 199 12.90 -2.36 17.55
CA ILE A 199 12.63 -1.62 16.31
C ILE A 199 12.07 -2.56 15.26
N GLY A 200 12.69 -3.74 15.11
CA GLY A 200 12.18 -4.80 14.24
C GLY A 200 10.76 -5.23 14.59
N ALA A 201 10.46 -5.32 15.89
CA ALA A 201 9.13 -5.70 16.36
C ALA A 201 8.03 -4.69 16.02
N MET A 202 8.35 -3.41 15.76
CA MET A 202 7.37 -2.37 15.42
C MET A 202 7.14 -2.23 13.90
N LEU A 203 7.96 -2.82 13.04
CA LEU A 203 7.93 -2.59 11.59
C LEU A 203 6.61 -3.00 10.92
N PHE A 204 5.82 -3.88 11.54
CA PHE A 204 4.50 -4.27 11.03
C PHE A 204 3.49 -3.13 10.94
N VAL A 205 3.71 -2.04 11.67
CA VAL A 205 2.82 -0.88 11.69
C VAL A 205 3.09 0.07 10.53
N ILE A 206 4.32 0.07 9.98
CA ILE A 206 4.70 0.98 8.91
C ILE A 206 3.79 0.78 7.70
N PRO A 207 3.05 1.82 7.29
CA PRO A 207 2.05 1.71 6.22
C PRO A 207 2.73 1.77 4.84
N GLY A 208 3.55 0.77 4.52
CA GLY A 208 4.32 0.72 3.27
C GLY A 208 3.44 0.70 2.02
N PHE A 209 2.26 0.07 2.07
CA PHE A 209 1.35 0.05 0.92
C PHE A 209 0.85 1.46 0.56
N PRO A 210 0.27 2.27 1.46
CA PRO A 210 -0.10 3.66 1.17
C PRO A 210 1.09 4.53 0.78
N LEU A 211 2.27 4.29 1.37
CA LEU A 211 3.49 5.04 1.05
C LEU A 211 3.87 4.87 -0.43
N ILE A 212 3.96 3.63 -0.90
CA ILE A 212 4.33 3.33 -2.28
C ILE A 212 3.25 3.79 -3.26
N THR A 213 1.96 3.56 -2.93
CA THR A 213 0.86 3.99 -3.79
C THR A 213 0.74 5.50 -3.86
N GLY A 214 0.97 6.23 -2.76
CA GLY A 214 1.01 7.69 -2.74
C GLY A 214 2.12 8.25 -3.63
N GLY A 215 3.31 7.63 -3.60
CA GLY A 215 4.40 7.98 -4.51
C GLY A 215 4.07 7.69 -5.98
N LEU A 216 3.36 6.59 -6.28
CA LEU A 216 2.89 6.30 -7.64
C LEU A 216 1.81 7.28 -8.13
N ASP A 217 0.93 7.74 -7.24
CA ASP A 217 -0.07 8.76 -7.58
C ASP A 217 0.62 10.09 -7.91
N MET A 218 1.60 10.51 -7.11
CA MET A 218 2.43 11.69 -7.42
C MET A 218 3.19 11.55 -8.74
N ALA A 219 3.70 10.36 -9.05
CA ALA A 219 4.36 10.09 -10.33
C ALA A 219 3.41 10.16 -11.54
N LYS A 220 2.09 10.08 -11.30
CA LYS A 220 1.02 10.30 -12.29
C LYS A 220 0.47 11.74 -12.29
N ILE A 221 1.09 12.64 -11.53
CA ILE A 221 0.63 14.03 -11.36
C ILE A 221 -0.73 14.12 -10.61
N ASP A 222 -1.20 13.03 -10.00
CA ASP A 222 -2.34 13.06 -9.07
C ASP A 222 -1.85 13.46 -7.66
N PHE A 223 -1.46 14.73 -7.52
CA PHE A 223 -0.94 15.28 -6.28
C PHE A 223 -1.95 15.24 -5.13
N PRO A 224 -3.27 15.54 -5.32
CA PRO A 224 -4.22 15.49 -4.21
C PRO A 224 -4.26 14.11 -3.53
N SER A 225 -4.39 13.03 -4.31
CA SER A 225 -4.42 11.66 -3.79
C SER A 225 -3.05 11.25 -3.20
N GLY A 226 -1.96 11.60 -3.89
CA GLY A 226 -0.60 11.28 -3.47
C GLY A 226 -0.21 11.93 -2.15
N VAL A 227 -0.40 13.24 -2.02
CA VAL A 227 -0.07 14.01 -0.81
C VAL A 227 -0.92 13.55 0.38
N GLN A 228 -2.21 13.32 0.19
CA GLN A 228 -3.10 12.83 1.24
C GLN A 228 -2.62 11.48 1.81
N ARG A 229 -2.21 10.54 0.95
CA ARG A 229 -1.66 9.25 1.38
C ARG A 229 -0.34 9.38 2.11
N VAL A 230 0.57 10.20 1.59
CA VAL A 230 1.88 10.44 2.23
C VAL A 230 1.70 11.11 3.59
N MET A 231 0.80 12.08 3.72
CA MET A 231 0.53 12.74 4.99
C MET A 231 -0.07 11.75 6.02
N TYR A 232 -1.00 10.90 5.59
CA TYR A 232 -1.52 9.80 6.42
C TYR A 232 -0.39 8.89 6.91
N VAL A 233 0.50 8.47 6.02
CA VAL A 233 1.67 7.63 6.35
C VAL A 233 2.57 8.31 7.37
N LEU A 234 2.86 9.61 7.16
CA LEU A 234 3.69 10.39 8.06
C LEU A 234 3.11 10.43 9.48
N CYS A 235 1.80 10.67 9.61
CA CYS A 235 1.14 10.66 10.92
C CYS A 235 1.23 9.29 11.63
N ILE A 236 1.06 8.19 10.89
CA ILE A 236 1.19 6.84 11.47
C ILE A 236 2.63 6.56 11.91
N ILE A 237 3.63 6.94 11.10
CA ILE A 237 5.04 6.76 11.44
C ILE A 237 5.39 7.57 12.69
N LEU A 238 4.96 8.84 12.77
CA LEU A 238 5.19 9.68 13.95
C LEU A 238 4.59 9.06 15.21
N MET A 239 3.38 8.53 15.15
CA MET A 239 2.76 7.84 16.30
C MET A 239 3.51 6.56 16.69
N ALA A 240 3.93 5.77 15.70
CA ALA A 240 4.66 4.54 15.94
C ALA A 240 6.05 4.80 16.54
N THR A 241 6.78 5.77 15.98
CA THR A 241 8.11 6.12 16.46
C THR A 241 8.07 6.77 17.83
N LEU A 242 7.05 7.60 18.12
CA LEU A 242 6.83 8.17 19.45
C LEU A 242 6.60 7.07 20.49
N ALA A 243 5.75 6.08 20.20
CA ALA A 243 5.51 4.94 21.08
C ALA A 243 6.79 4.13 21.31
N GLY A 244 7.55 3.82 20.26
CA GLY A 244 8.82 3.09 20.36
C GLY A 244 9.87 3.85 21.16
N TRP A 245 10.03 5.16 20.93
CA TRP A 245 10.93 6.02 21.68
C TRP A 245 10.56 6.11 23.16
N MET A 246 9.28 6.26 23.47
CA MET A 246 8.79 6.28 24.84
C MET A 246 9.14 4.99 25.59
N ILE A 247 8.94 3.82 24.95
CA ILE A 247 9.31 2.53 25.54
C ILE A 247 10.82 2.40 25.69
N ALA A 248 11.60 2.79 24.68
CA ALA A 248 13.06 2.78 24.77
C ALA A 248 13.58 3.64 25.93
N SER A 249 13.01 4.83 26.11
CA SER A 249 13.36 5.72 27.23
C SER A 249 12.96 5.14 28.58
N LEU A 250 11.79 4.51 28.69
CA LEU A 250 11.31 3.90 29.94
C LEU A 250 12.16 2.71 30.36
N VAL A 251 12.67 1.92 29.42
CA VAL A 251 13.42 0.69 29.65
C VAL A 251 14.94 0.92 29.55
N HIS A 252 15.36 2.15 29.23
CA HIS A 252 16.77 2.57 29.05
C HIS A 252 17.48 1.78 27.94
N LEU A 253 16.83 1.60 26.78
CA LEU A 253 17.44 0.96 25.61
C LEU A 253 18.30 1.97 24.83
N ASN A 254 19.41 1.48 24.29
CA ASN A 254 20.30 2.26 23.43
C ASN A 254 20.47 1.55 22.06
N PRO A 255 19.59 1.79 21.08
CA PRO A 255 19.64 1.14 19.80
C PRO A 255 20.81 1.65 18.95
N GLN A 256 21.88 0.89 18.85
CA GLN A 256 23.08 1.24 18.07
C GLN A 256 23.06 0.73 16.62
N GLY A 257 22.02 0.03 16.21
CA GLY A 257 21.93 -0.65 14.91
C GLY A 257 22.08 -2.16 15.07
N PHE A 258 21.93 -2.88 13.94
CA PHE A 258 22.14 -4.32 13.94
C PHE A 258 23.59 -4.64 13.56
N GLU A 259 24.22 -5.57 14.27
CA GLU A 259 25.53 -6.10 13.91
C GLU A 259 25.35 -7.23 12.88
N SER A 260 25.87 -7.03 11.68
CA SER A 260 25.76 -8.02 10.61
C SER A 260 26.50 -9.31 11.00
N PRO A 261 25.83 -10.47 10.92
CA PRO A 261 26.50 -11.74 11.21
C PRO A 261 27.60 -12.00 10.18
N ASN A 262 28.80 -12.36 10.66
CA ASN A 262 29.95 -12.73 9.83
C ASN A 262 29.71 -14.09 9.16
N LEU A 263 28.87 -14.18 8.16
CA LEU A 263 28.54 -15.39 7.42
C LEU A 263 29.32 -15.46 6.12
N ASN A 264 29.56 -16.69 5.64
CA ASN A 264 30.08 -16.89 4.30
C ASN A 264 29.15 -16.19 3.26
N PRO A 265 29.69 -15.42 2.26
CA PRO A 265 28.87 -14.69 1.31
C PRO A 265 27.79 -15.52 0.61
N TRP A 266 28.09 -16.75 0.21
CA TRP A 266 27.11 -17.65 -0.41
C TRP A 266 25.98 -18.06 0.53
N VAL A 267 26.32 -18.34 1.80
CA VAL A 267 25.33 -18.67 2.83
C VAL A 267 24.45 -17.45 3.15
N ASN A 268 25.08 -16.28 3.26
CA ASN A 268 24.38 -15.03 3.52
C ASN A 268 23.38 -14.71 2.39
N GLY A 269 23.80 -14.82 1.11
CA GLY A 269 22.93 -14.63 -0.05
C GLY A 269 21.76 -15.60 -0.09
N ALA A 270 21.99 -16.89 0.21
CA ALA A 270 20.92 -17.89 0.29
C ALA A 270 19.94 -17.61 1.44
N LEU A 271 20.42 -17.22 2.61
CA LEU A 271 19.57 -16.83 3.74
C LEU A 271 18.81 -15.54 3.47
N ARG A 272 19.42 -14.53 2.84
CA ARG A 272 18.74 -13.32 2.39
C ARG A 272 17.58 -13.65 1.44
N ALA A 273 17.79 -14.53 0.46
CA ALA A 273 16.74 -14.99 -0.43
C ALA A 273 15.60 -15.68 0.34
N LEU A 274 15.91 -16.58 1.26
CA LEU A 274 14.92 -17.28 2.08
C LEU A 274 14.11 -16.30 2.94
N PHE A 275 14.77 -15.39 3.64
CA PHE A 275 14.11 -14.44 4.54
C PHE A 275 13.40 -13.35 3.76
N ALA A 276 13.88 -12.91 2.61
CA ALA A 276 13.14 -12.02 1.71
C ALA A 276 11.84 -12.68 1.24
N PHE A 277 11.87 -13.97 0.86
CA PHE A 277 10.67 -14.72 0.50
C PHE A 277 9.65 -14.77 1.65
N ILE A 278 10.09 -15.20 2.85
CA ILE A 278 9.21 -15.31 4.04
C ILE A 278 8.67 -13.94 4.44
N GLY A 279 9.50 -12.91 4.42
CA GLY A 279 9.13 -11.55 4.76
C GLY A 279 8.04 -10.99 3.84
N VAL A 280 8.23 -11.07 2.53
CA VAL A 280 7.26 -10.60 1.53
C VAL A 280 5.97 -11.43 1.57
N TRP A 281 6.07 -12.75 1.75
CA TRP A 281 4.91 -13.60 1.93
C TRP A 281 4.07 -13.17 3.14
N GLY A 282 4.71 -12.93 4.29
CA GLY A 282 4.04 -12.48 5.51
C GLY A 282 3.40 -11.11 5.36
N PHE A 283 4.09 -10.12 4.77
CA PHE A 283 3.49 -8.80 4.48
C PHE A 283 2.33 -8.90 3.50
N SER A 284 2.42 -9.74 2.46
CA SER A 284 1.32 -9.96 1.52
C SER A 284 0.08 -10.52 2.21
N MET A 285 0.24 -11.44 3.17
CA MET A 285 -0.86 -11.95 3.99
C MET A 285 -1.47 -10.84 4.88
N MET A 286 -0.65 -9.97 5.45
CA MET A 286 -1.12 -8.83 6.24
C MET A 286 -1.98 -7.87 5.39
N PHE A 287 -1.69 -7.74 4.09
CA PHE A 287 -2.50 -7.00 3.11
C PHE A 287 -3.74 -7.77 2.63
N ASN A 288 -4.06 -8.88 3.28
CA ASN A 288 -5.25 -9.68 2.98
C ASN A 288 -5.25 -10.28 1.56
N SER A 289 -4.08 -10.59 1.03
CA SER A 289 -3.90 -11.19 -0.29
C SER A 289 -4.14 -12.71 -0.27
N PRO A 290 -4.74 -13.31 -1.32
CA PRO A 290 -4.88 -14.76 -1.42
C PRO A 290 -3.51 -15.47 -1.46
N GLN A 291 -3.39 -16.67 -0.89
CA GLN A 291 -2.12 -17.39 -0.74
C GLN A 291 -1.33 -17.54 -2.05
N ARG A 292 -1.99 -17.87 -3.16
CA ARG A 292 -1.32 -17.98 -4.47
C ARG A 292 -0.70 -16.66 -4.93
N MET A 293 -1.38 -15.53 -4.66
CA MET A 293 -0.86 -14.20 -4.97
C MET A 293 0.29 -13.83 -4.04
N CYS A 294 0.21 -14.20 -2.75
CA CYS A 294 1.32 -14.01 -1.80
C CYS A 294 2.59 -14.74 -2.25
N LEU A 295 2.47 -15.98 -2.73
CA LEU A 295 3.61 -16.76 -3.23
C LEU A 295 4.28 -16.10 -4.44
N VAL A 296 3.50 -15.61 -5.41
CA VAL A 296 4.05 -14.91 -6.58
C VAL A 296 4.74 -13.61 -6.17
N ALA A 297 4.12 -12.80 -5.31
CA ALA A 297 4.73 -11.59 -4.80
C ALA A 297 6.02 -11.89 -4.00
N ALA A 298 6.01 -12.95 -3.18
CA ALA A 298 7.17 -13.39 -2.41
C ALA A 298 8.34 -13.83 -3.31
N THR A 299 8.07 -14.53 -4.40
CA THR A 299 9.09 -14.92 -5.38
C THR A 299 9.71 -13.69 -6.05
N ILE A 300 8.88 -12.72 -6.44
CA ILE A 300 9.37 -11.45 -7.01
C ILE A 300 10.23 -10.71 -5.98
N GLY A 301 9.73 -10.55 -4.75
CA GLY A 301 10.45 -9.85 -3.68
C GLY A 301 11.74 -10.55 -3.28
N MET A 302 11.75 -11.88 -3.24
CA MET A 302 12.96 -12.68 -3.02
C MET A 302 14.08 -12.29 -4.00
N ILE A 303 13.78 -12.28 -5.29
CA ILE A 303 14.77 -11.97 -6.34
C ILE A 303 15.23 -10.50 -6.22
N THR A 304 14.28 -9.58 -6.07
CA THR A 304 14.56 -8.15 -6.15
C THR A 304 15.24 -7.60 -4.89
N ASP A 305 14.84 -8.05 -3.71
CA ASP A 305 15.44 -7.59 -2.46
C ASP A 305 16.82 -8.23 -2.22
N THR A 306 16.98 -9.51 -2.55
CA THR A 306 18.31 -10.14 -2.49
C THR A 306 19.29 -9.43 -3.42
N LEU A 307 18.90 -9.17 -4.68
CA LEU A 307 19.75 -8.43 -5.61
C LEU A 307 20.09 -7.03 -5.07
N ARG A 308 19.11 -6.32 -4.52
CA ARG A 308 19.32 -5.00 -3.91
C ARG A 308 20.38 -5.06 -2.80
N LEU A 309 20.26 -6.02 -1.89
CA LEU A 309 21.20 -6.16 -0.75
C LEU A 309 22.61 -6.52 -1.22
N GLU A 310 22.74 -7.42 -2.18
CA GLU A 310 24.04 -7.76 -2.76
C GLU A 310 24.67 -6.54 -3.46
N LEU A 311 23.90 -5.77 -4.23
CA LEU A 311 24.41 -4.56 -4.88
C LEU A 311 24.90 -3.51 -3.86
N VAL A 312 24.19 -3.37 -2.72
CA VAL A 312 24.60 -2.46 -1.64
C VAL A 312 25.90 -2.96 -1.00
N ASP A 313 26.05 -4.26 -0.78
CA ASP A 313 27.30 -4.84 -0.25
C ASP A 313 28.49 -4.65 -1.20
N TYR A 314 28.26 -4.60 -2.52
CA TYR A 314 29.28 -4.23 -3.53
C TYR A 314 29.57 -2.71 -3.60
N GLY A 315 28.97 -1.91 -2.72
CA GLY A 315 29.25 -0.47 -2.58
C GLY A 315 28.27 0.45 -3.33
N LEU A 316 27.15 -0.08 -3.84
CA LEU A 316 26.10 0.77 -4.40
C LEU A 316 25.36 1.50 -3.28
N ALA A 317 25.04 2.77 -3.51
CA ALA A 317 24.24 3.54 -2.55
C ALA A 317 22.89 2.86 -2.30
N PRO A 318 22.39 2.80 -1.02
CA PRO A 318 21.14 2.13 -0.67
C PRO A 318 19.93 2.63 -1.46
N GLU A 319 19.89 3.91 -1.79
CA GLU A 319 18.84 4.57 -2.58
C GLU A 319 18.82 4.06 -4.02
N ALA A 320 20.01 3.94 -4.63
CA ALA A 320 20.15 3.38 -5.99
C ALA A 320 19.79 1.90 -6.00
N GLY A 321 20.17 1.15 -4.97
CA GLY A 321 19.75 -0.23 -4.76
C GLY A 321 18.22 -0.36 -4.68
N ALA A 322 17.56 0.52 -3.91
CA ALA A 322 16.11 0.57 -3.78
C ALA A 322 15.41 0.88 -5.12
N PHE A 323 15.94 1.84 -5.88
CA PHE A 323 15.44 2.16 -7.22
C PHE A 323 15.52 0.95 -8.17
N ILE A 324 16.69 0.30 -8.25
CA ILE A 324 16.91 -0.88 -9.12
C ILE A 324 16.01 -2.04 -8.68
N GLY A 325 15.95 -2.32 -7.38
CA GLY A 325 15.08 -3.37 -6.82
C GLY A 325 13.61 -3.15 -7.14
N ALA A 326 13.11 -1.93 -6.96
CA ALA A 326 11.73 -1.58 -7.28
C ALA A 326 11.44 -1.63 -8.80
N MET A 327 12.35 -1.13 -9.62
CA MET A 327 12.23 -1.21 -11.09
C MET A 327 12.18 -2.67 -11.55
N LEU A 328 13.06 -3.53 -11.04
CA LEU A 328 13.07 -4.95 -11.36
C LEU A 328 11.77 -5.64 -10.90
N ALA A 329 11.26 -5.33 -9.71
CA ALA A 329 9.97 -5.85 -9.23
C ALA A 329 8.82 -5.48 -10.18
N GLY A 330 8.81 -4.24 -10.67
CA GLY A 330 7.84 -3.77 -11.67
C GLY A 330 7.96 -4.51 -13.01
N LEU A 331 9.16 -4.76 -13.48
CA LEU A 331 9.44 -5.51 -14.72
C LEU A 331 9.03 -6.98 -14.58
N LEU A 332 9.39 -7.65 -13.49
CA LEU A 332 9.02 -9.05 -13.23
C LEU A 332 7.50 -9.23 -13.11
N ALA A 333 6.80 -8.32 -12.41
CA ALA A 333 5.36 -8.35 -12.34
C ALA A 333 4.70 -8.11 -13.72
N SER A 334 5.32 -7.31 -14.58
CA SER A 334 4.86 -7.09 -15.94
C SER A 334 5.08 -8.32 -16.81
N ALA A 335 6.24 -8.97 -16.69
CA ALA A 335 6.57 -10.22 -17.37
C ALA A 335 5.62 -11.34 -16.94
N TRP A 336 5.32 -11.46 -15.63
CA TRP A 336 4.32 -12.40 -15.12
C TRP A 336 2.96 -12.23 -15.78
N ARG A 337 2.43 -10.99 -15.80
CA ARG A 337 1.15 -10.71 -16.46
C ARG A 337 1.19 -10.95 -17.97
N SER A 338 2.31 -10.70 -18.62
CA SER A 338 2.50 -11.00 -20.02
C SER A 338 2.46 -12.51 -20.25
N ALA A 339 3.13 -13.31 -19.42
CA ALA A 339 3.11 -14.76 -19.49
C ALA A 339 1.69 -15.34 -19.34
N VAL A 340 0.88 -14.77 -18.42
CA VAL A 340 -0.55 -15.16 -18.29
C VAL A 340 -1.34 -14.78 -19.54
N ARG A 341 -1.14 -13.57 -20.09
CA ARG A 341 -1.86 -13.14 -21.31
C ARG A 341 -1.53 -13.96 -22.55
N HIS A 342 -0.28 -14.44 -22.68
CA HIS A 342 0.13 -15.28 -23.78
C HIS A 342 -0.16 -16.78 -23.58
N GLY A 343 -0.88 -17.14 -22.50
CA GLY A 343 -1.27 -18.51 -22.22
C GLY A 343 -0.16 -19.43 -21.70
N MET A 344 1.02 -18.87 -21.38
CA MET A 344 2.10 -19.65 -20.74
C MET A 344 1.79 -20.01 -19.29
N LEU A 345 0.94 -19.22 -18.64
CA LEU A 345 0.46 -19.45 -17.27
C LEU A 345 -1.07 -19.49 -17.24
N PRO A 346 -1.67 -20.25 -16.31
CA PRO A 346 -3.12 -20.36 -16.18
C PRO A 346 -3.79 -18.99 -15.93
N PRO A 347 -4.97 -18.71 -16.53
CA PRO A 347 -5.66 -17.42 -16.42
C PRO A 347 -5.98 -16.99 -14.99
N HIS A 348 -6.19 -17.94 -14.07
CA HIS A 348 -6.48 -17.66 -12.65
C HIS A 348 -5.29 -17.08 -11.88
N LEU A 349 -4.09 -17.06 -12.46
CA LEU A 349 -2.89 -16.41 -11.91
C LEU A 349 -2.67 -14.98 -12.43
N GLY A 350 -3.65 -14.43 -13.17
CA GLY A 350 -3.63 -13.07 -13.72
C GLY A 350 -3.93 -12.00 -12.69
N TYR A 351 -3.04 -11.80 -11.73
CA TYR A 351 -3.20 -10.80 -10.67
C TYR A 351 -2.93 -9.36 -11.15
N PRO A 352 -3.57 -8.34 -10.53
CA PRO A 352 -3.23 -6.93 -10.77
C PRO A 352 -1.76 -6.66 -10.43
N ARG A 353 -1.09 -5.81 -11.25
CA ARG A 353 0.33 -5.48 -11.02
C ARG A 353 0.60 -4.96 -9.61
N ILE A 354 -0.25 -4.04 -9.13
CA ILE A 354 -0.07 -3.40 -7.82
C ILE A 354 -0.07 -4.41 -6.68
N CYS A 355 -0.87 -5.47 -6.81
CA CYS A 355 -0.93 -6.55 -5.81
C CYS A 355 0.32 -7.45 -5.81
N LEU A 356 1.11 -7.44 -6.87
CA LEU A 356 2.38 -8.15 -6.95
C LEU A 356 3.55 -7.24 -6.58
N THR A 357 3.58 -6.01 -7.12
CA THR A 357 4.72 -5.10 -6.96
C THR A 357 4.81 -4.48 -5.57
N VAL A 358 3.69 -3.98 -5.02
CA VAL A 358 3.74 -3.28 -3.72
C VAL A 358 4.19 -4.20 -2.59
N PRO A 359 3.64 -5.41 -2.40
CA PRO A 359 4.15 -6.30 -1.37
C PRO A 359 5.61 -6.70 -1.56
N SER A 360 6.06 -6.87 -2.82
CA SER A 360 7.44 -7.27 -3.13
C SER A 360 8.49 -6.23 -2.72
N ILE A 361 8.12 -4.94 -2.71
CA ILE A 361 9.06 -3.85 -2.36
C ILE A 361 8.83 -3.24 -0.98
N VAL A 362 7.76 -3.62 -0.28
CA VAL A 362 7.49 -3.13 1.09
C VAL A 362 8.64 -3.47 2.05
N ILE A 363 9.30 -4.61 1.85
CA ILE A 363 10.47 -5.00 2.64
C ILE A 363 11.69 -4.08 2.42
N MET A 364 11.69 -3.27 1.36
CA MET A 364 12.74 -2.29 1.07
C MET A 364 12.48 -0.93 1.72
N VAL A 365 11.31 -0.72 2.35
CA VAL A 365 10.95 0.54 3.01
C VAL A 365 11.89 0.80 4.19
N PRO A 366 12.46 2.01 4.32
CA PRO A 366 13.55 2.30 5.24
C PRO A 366 13.06 2.54 6.68
N GLY A 367 12.36 1.55 7.26
CA GLY A 367 11.77 1.63 8.60
C GLY A 367 12.79 1.92 9.69
N MET A 368 13.99 1.34 9.59
CA MET A 368 15.08 1.60 10.52
C MET A 368 15.55 3.06 10.47
N TYR A 369 15.72 3.64 9.27
CA TYR A 369 16.15 5.04 9.12
C TYR A 369 15.11 6.01 9.67
N MET A 370 13.82 5.73 9.44
CA MET A 370 12.73 6.54 10.00
C MET A 370 12.71 6.50 11.52
N TYR A 371 12.96 5.33 12.10
CA TYR A 371 13.05 5.20 13.56
C TYR A 371 14.27 5.93 14.12
N GLN A 372 15.47 5.74 13.53
CA GLN A 372 16.70 6.41 13.98
C GLN A 372 16.58 7.93 13.93
N ALA A 373 15.92 8.48 12.90
CA ALA A 373 15.63 9.90 12.82
C ALA A 373 14.86 10.42 14.05
N MET A 374 13.82 9.69 14.48
CA MET A 374 13.02 10.06 15.66
C MET A 374 13.77 9.84 16.96
N PHE A 375 14.56 8.77 17.06
CA PHE A 375 15.36 8.46 18.24
C PHE A 375 16.37 9.57 18.52
N HIS A 376 17.17 9.97 17.51
CA HIS A 376 18.13 11.06 17.64
C HIS A 376 17.46 12.44 17.86
N LEU A 377 16.27 12.64 17.28
CA LEU A 377 15.48 13.85 17.57
C LEU A 377 15.09 13.91 19.05
N GLY A 378 14.69 12.78 19.64
CA GLY A 378 14.37 12.67 21.07
C GLY A 378 15.58 12.87 21.99
N GLN A 379 16.79 12.62 21.49
CA GLN A 379 18.06 12.89 22.19
C GLN A 379 18.57 14.32 21.98
N PHE A 380 17.85 15.15 21.26
CA PHE A 380 18.26 16.52 20.83
C PHE A 380 19.49 16.56 19.91
N GLU A 381 19.85 15.43 19.29
CA GLU A 381 20.91 15.30 18.30
C GLU A 381 20.39 15.65 16.89
N THR A 382 20.04 16.93 16.69
CA THR A 382 19.28 17.37 15.51
C THR A 382 19.98 17.08 14.18
N LEU A 383 21.31 17.18 14.12
CA LEU A 383 22.07 16.91 12.89
C LEU A 383 22.00 15.42 12.49
N LEU A 384 22.15 14.52 13.46
CA LEU A 384 22.01 13.07 13.22
C LEU A 384 20.58 12.71 12.86
N ALA A 385 19.60 13.30 13.55
CA ALA A 385 18.18 13.11 13.23
C ALA A 385 17.88 13.52 11.78
N LEU A 386 18.44 14.66 11.32
CA LEU A 386 18.24 15.13 9.95
C LEU A 386 18.93 14.23 8.91
N ASP A 387 20.14 13.74 9.19
CA ASP A 387 20.84 12.79 8.30
C ASP A 387 20.02 11.51 8.10
N TRP A 388 19.55 10.90 9.18
CA TRP A 388 18.71 9.71 9.11
C TRP A 388 17.36 9.97 8.40
N ALA A 389 16.73 11.12 8.65
CA ALA A 389 15.51 11.53 7.99
C ALA A 389 15.69 11.69 6.48
N PHE A 390 16.82 12.32 6.06
CA PHE A 390 17.14 12.51 4.65
C PHE A 390 17.42 11.18 3.95
N ARG A 391 18.18 10.27 4.56
CA ARG A 391 18.39 8.90 4.04
C ARG A 391 17.07 8.15 3.86
N ALA A 392 16.18 8.23 4.88
CA ALA A 392 14.86 7.64 4.76
C ALA A 392 14.07 8.22 3.58
N PHE A 393 14.05 9.54 3.46
CA PHE A 393 13.36 10.27 2.40
C PHE A 393 13.86 9.88 0.99
N MET A 394 15.17 9.78 0.80
CA MET A 394 15.75 9.39 -0.48
C MET A 394 15.32 7.99 -0.90
N VAL A 395 15.36 7.00 -0.01
CA VAL A 395 14.88 5.64 -0.30
C VAL A 395 13.37 5.62 -0.60
N ILE A 396 12.56 6.38 0.19
CA ILE A 396 11.11 6.48 0.01
C ILE A 396 10.74 7.01 -1.38
N ILE A 397 11.49 7.98 -1.90
CA ILE A 397 11.26 8.53 -3.24
C ILE A 397 11.72 7.55 -4.33
N CYS A 398 12.85 6.89 -4.14
CA CYS A 398 13.41 5.98 -5.13
C CYS A 398 12.52 4.77 -5.41
N LEU A 399 11.79 4.24 -4.42
CA LEU A 399 10.93 3.08 -4.58
C LEU A 399 9.78 3.30 -5.59
N PRO A 400 8.90 4.31 -5.44
CA PRO A 400 7.83 4.54 -6.41
C PRO A 400 8.35 5.02 -7.77
N ILE A 401 9.46 5.78 -7.83
CA ILE A 401 10.10 6.17 -9.09
C ILE A 401 10.60 4.92 -9.84
N GLY A 402 11.24 3.97 -9.16
CA GLY A 402 11.66 2.71 -9.77
C GLY A 402 10.47 1.94 -10.36
N LEU A 403 9.36 1.83 -9.64
CA LEU A 403 8.12 1.22 -10.15
C LEU A 403 7.51 2.00 -11.33
N ALA A 404 7.51 3.33 -11.27
CA ALA A 404 7.02 4.18 -12.35
C ALA A 404 7.85 3.99 -13.62
N MET A 405 9.19 3.93 -13.50
CA MET A 405 10.08 3.65 -14.64
C MET A 405 9.80 2.27 -15.27
N ALA A 406 9.58 1.24 -14.45
CA ALA A 406 9.16 -0.07 -14.97
C ALA A 406 7.83 0.00 -15.73
N ARG A 407 6.88 0.85 -15.31
CA ARG A 407 5.63 1.08 -16.04
C ARG A 407 5.84 1.84 -17.33
N VAL A 408 6.64 2.89 -17.33
CA VAL A 408 7.01 3.64 -18.56
C VAL A 408 7.63 2.72 -19.61
N ILE A 409 8.46 1.77 -19.20
CA ILE A 409 9.07 0.78 -20.09
C ILE A 409 8.04 -0.20 -20.65
N THR A 410 7.10 -0.68 -19.83
CA THR A 410 6.22 -1.83 -20.14
C THR A 410 4.81 -1.44 -20.59
N ASP A 411 4.38 -0.22 -20.39
CA ASP A 411 3.01 0.25 -20.64
C ASP A 411 2.98 1.51 -21.48
N LYS A 412 2.32 1.45 -22.64
CA LYS A 412 2.22 2.59 -23.56
C LYS A 412 1.45 3.76 -22.96
N SER A 413 0.42 3.51 -22.16
CA SER A 413 -0.39 4.55 -21.50
C SER A 413 0.39 5.37 -20.47
N TRP A 414 1.50 4.82 -19.95
CA TRP A 414 2.41 5.52 -19.05
C TRP A 414 3.53 6.27 -19.76
N ARG A 415 3.81 5.86 -21.00
CA ARG A 415 4.89 6.45 -21.83
C ARG A 415 4.45 7.69 -22.57
N TYR A 416 3.20 7.75 -22.99
CA TYR A 416 2.72 8.76 -23.93
C TYR A 416 1.60 9.64 -23.37
N ASP A 417 1.36 9.70 -22.10
CA ASP A 417 0.38 10.60 -21.48
C ASP A 417 -0.97 10.70 -22.26
N VAL A 418 -1.53 9.51 -22.67
CA VAL A 418 -2.72 9.40 -23.53
C VAL A 418 -3.88 8.82 -22.74
#